data_8fb4c8926530871ccc444ec3794ffaad
#
_entry.id   8fb4c8926530871ccc444ec3794ffaad
#
_cell.length_a   1.000
_cell.length_b   1.000
_cell.length_c   1.000
_cell.angle_alpha   90.00
_cell.angle_beta   90.00
_cell.angle_gamma   90.00
#
_symmetry.space_group_name_H-M   'P 1'
#
loop_
_entity.id
_entity.type
_entity.pdbx_description
1 polymer ?
#
loop_
_entity_poly.entity_id
_entity_poly.type
_entity_poly.pdbx_seq_one_letter_code
_entity_poly.pdbx_strand_id
1 'polypeptide(L)'
;MRLRHPQQVTAISLGLIFAASAVLAANGIDVKRGEDSTVFGNCVPSLLVENKSAETIDYLQVDVAVALGNGQERTVELQSAYREGVLYPIAPGGKATLKQHLDTSMALGVACGEVKARRVVRTICEAAGGKECASSVSVQP
;
A
#
# COMPACT_ATOMS: atom_id res chain seq x y z
N MET A 1 -7.77 83.72 -14.60
CA MET A 1 -8.33 82.42 -14.98
C MET A 1 -7.24 81.34 -14.81
N ARG A 2 -7.31 80.53 -13.77
CA ARG A 2 -6.35 79.39 -13.52
C ARG A 2 -7.12 78.11 -13.60
N LEU A 3 -6.88 77.32 -14.64
CA LEU A 3 -7.39 75.97 -14.80
C LEU A 3 -6.63 75.02 -13.85
N ARG A 4 -7.35 74.38 -12.94
CA ARG A 4 -6.86 73.29 -12.14
C ARG A 4 -7.11 71.96 -12.88
N HIS A 5 -6.03 71.23 -13.13
CA HIS A 5 -6.09 69.87 -13.61
C HIS A 5 -6.37 68.91 -12.40
N PRO A 6 -7.32 67.99 -12.55
CA PRO A 6 -7.44 66.89 -11.58
C PRO A 6 -6.42 65.81 -11.85
N GLN A 7 -5.62 65.47 -10.85
CA GLN A 7 -4.76 64.28 -10.91
C GLN A 7 -5.63 63.00 -10.76
N GLN A 8 -5.58 62.17 -11.76
CA GLN A 8 -6.15 60.82 -11.68
C GLN A 8 -5.18 59.94 -10.92
N VAL A 9 -5.63 59.41 -9.78
CA VAL A 9 -4.91 58.38 -8.98
C VAL A 9 -5.32 57.04 -9.52
N THR A 10 -4.41 56.36 -10.24
CA THR A 10 -4.61 55.01 -10.73
C THR A 10 -4.28 54.05 -9.57
N ALA A 11 -5.32 53.42 -9.02
CA ALA A 11 -5.17 52.37 -8.04
C ALA A 11 -4.75 51.05 -8.74
N ILE A 12 -3.52 50.61 -8.51
CA ILE A 12 -3.05 49.30 -8.96
C ILE A 12 -3.51 48.25 -7.94
N SER A 13 -4.53 47.48 -8.30
CA SER A 13 -4.96 46.33 -7.49
C SER A 13 -3.99 45.18 -7.74
N LEU A 14 -3.11 44.89 -6.75
CA LEU A 14 -2.31 43.66 -6.73
C LEU A 14 -3.25 42.48 -6.39
N GLY A 15 -3.66 41.74 -7.41
CA GLY A 15 -4.35 40.46 -7.22
C GLY A 15 -3.38 39.41 -6.69
N LEU A 16 -3.52 38.99 -5.43
CA LEU A 16 -2.85 37.80 -4.90
C LEU A 16 -3.47 36.57 -5.55
N ILE A 17 -2.73 35.98 -6.47
CA ILE A 17 -3.06 34.64 -7.00
C ILE A 17 -2.61 33.62 -5.97
N PHE A 18 -3.54 33.12 -5.16
CA PHE A 18 -3.32 31.92 -4.35
C PHE A 18 -3.25 30.72 -5.30
N ALA A 19 -2.06 30.26 -5.61
CA ALA A 19 -1.85 28.96 -6.22
C ALA A 19 -2.22 27.91 -5.15
N ALA A 20 -3.44 27.39 -5.23
CA ALA A 20 -3.83 26.20 -4.49
C ALA A 20 -3.00 25.03 -5.05
N SER A 21 -1.93 24.68 -4.36
CA SER A 21 -1.23 23.40 -4.59
C SER A 21 -2.19 22.29 -4.24
N ALA A 22 -2.85 21.72 -5.25
CA ALA A 22 -3.58 20.47 -5.09
C ALA A 22 -2.55 19.42 -4.71
N VAL A 23 -2.46 19.09 -3.42
CA VAL A 23 -1.80 17.88 -2.97
C VAL A 23 -2.59 16.74 -3.60
N LEU A 24 -2.07 16.16 -4.68
CA LEU A 24 -2.56 14.91 -5.22
C LEU A 24 -2.40 13.88 -4.10
N ALA A 25 -3.51 13.57 -3.41
CA ALA A 25 -3.56 12.44 -2.51
C ALA A 25 -3.09 11.22 -3.31
N ALA A 26 -2.12 10.47 -2.77
CA ALA A 26 -1.62 9.27 -3.41
C ALA A 26 -2.77 8.25 -3.50
N ASN A 27 -3.44 8.20 -4.65
CA ASN A 27 -4.58 7.34 -4.91
C ASN A 27 -4.08 5.93 -5.28
N GLY A 28 -3.42 5.26 -4.35
CA GLY A 28 -2.85 3.95 -4.58
C GLY A 28 -3.12 3.00 -3.43
N ILE A 29 -2.56 1.82 -3.54
CA ILE A 29 -2.60 0.78 -2.52
C ILE A 29 -1.21 0.69 -1.92
N ASP A 30 -1.08 1.05 -0.65
CA ASP A 30 0.18 0.98 0.09
C ASP A 30 0.26 -0.35 0.83
N VAL A 31 1.36 -1.06 0.61
CA VAL A 31 1.68 -2.31 1.30
C VAL A 31 3.03 -2.16 1.97
N LYS A 32 3.09 -2.40 3.26
CA LYS A 32 4.33 -2.31 4.06
C LYS A 32 4.48 -3.52 4.97
N ARG A 33 5.69 -3.70 5.45
CA ARG A 33 5.98 -4.74 6.42
C ARG A 33 5.03 -4.66 7.60
N GLY A 34 4.41 -5.80 7.93
CA GLY A 34 3.60 -5.99 9.11
C GLY A 34 4.42 -6.54 10.27
N GLU A 35 3.72 -6.82 11.35
CA GLU A 35 4.30 -7.50 12.51
C GLU A 35 4.34 -9.01 12.22
N ASP A 36 5.55 -9.57 12.19
CA ASP A 36 5.74 -11.00 12.02
C ASP A 36 5.29 -11.74 13.28
N SER A 37 4.66 -12.87 13.08
CA SER A 37 4.26 -13.75 14.19
C SER A 37 5.08 -15.03 14.19
N THR A 38 5.07 -15.73 15.33
CA THR A 38 5.74 -17.03 15.48
C THR A 38 4.68 -18.10 15.76
N VAL A 39 4.67 -19.14 14.92
CA VAL A 39 3.77 -20.28 15.08
C VAL A 39 4.64 -21.55 15.17
N PHE A 40 4.56 -22.26 16.28
CA PHE A 40 5.39 -23.44 16.57
C PHE A 40 6.90 -23.21 16.32
N GLY A 41 7.40 -22.04 16.73
CA GLY A 41 8.81 -21.66 16.53
C GLY A 41 9.16 -21.16 15.13
N ASN A 42 8.23 -21.23 14.17
CA ASN A 42 8.44 -20.79 12.80
C ASN A 42 7.95 -19.37 12.59
N CYS A 43 8.72 -18.60 11.84
CA CYS A 43 8.35 -17.23 11.46
C CYS A 43 7.21 -17.25 10.42
N VAL A 44 6.19 -16.47 10.71
CA VAL A 44 5.08 -16.20 9.80
C VAL A 44 5.11 -14.72 9.45
N PRO A 45 5.66 -14.35 8.28
CA PRO A 45 5.70 -12.98 7.81
C PRO A 45 4.31 -12.42 7.58
N SER A 46 4.17 -11.11 7.73
CA SER A 46 2.95 -10.41 7.36
C SER A 46 3.23 -9.08 6.68
N LEU A 47 2.25 -8.60 5.89
CA LEU A 47 2.24 -7.27 5.31
C LEU A 47 0.97 -6.55 5.73
N LEU A 48 1.07 -5.24 5.95
CA LEU A 48 -0.08 -4.36 6.20
C LEU A 48 -0.44 -3.63 4.92
N VAL A 49 -1.72 -3.66 4.58
CA VAL A 49 -2.30 -2.97 3.43
C VAL A 49 -3.11 -1.77 3.89
N GLU A 50 -2.96 -0.65 3.21
CA GLU A 50 -3.83 0.51 3.29
C GLU A 50 -4.31 0.86 1.88
N ASN A 51 -5.61 0.69 1.64
CA ASN A 51 -6.23 1.01 0.36
C ASN A 51 -6.59 2.49 0.32
N LYS A 52 -5.75 3.32 -0.28
CA LYS A 52 -5.99 4.76 -0.51
C LYS A 52 -6.65 5.04 -1.85
N SER A 53 -6.96 3.99 -2.62
CA SER A 53 -7.65 4.12 -3.90
C SER A 53 -9.16 4.24 -3.74
N ALA A 54 -9.84 4.55 -4.84
CA ALA A 54 -11.31 4.55 -4.89
C ALA A 54 -11.89 3.16 -5.20
N GLU A 55 -11.06 2.15 -5.44
CA GLU A 55 -11.48 0.79 -5.79
C GLU A 55 -11.68 -0.07 -4.53
N THR A 56 -12.66 -0.96 -4.58
CA THR A 56 -12.73 -2.08 -3.64
C THR A 56 -11.84 -3.19 -4.18
N ILE A 57 -10.94 -3.69 -3.35
CA ILE A 57 -10.00 -4.75 -3.69
C ILE A 57 -10.57 -6.07 -3.17
N ASP A 58 -10.92 -6.97 -4.09
CA ASP A 58 -11.46 -8.28 -3.73
C ASP A 58 -10.34 -9.25 -3.34
N TYR A 59 -9.18 -9.14 -4.00
CA TYR A 59 -8.04 -9.99 -3.72
C TYR A 59 -6.72 -9.23 -3.90
N LEU A 60 -5.81 -9.42 -2.95
CA LEU A 60 -4.45 -8.93 -3.02
C LEU A 60 -3.49 -10.00 -2.53
N GLN A 61 -2.49 -10.31 -3.36
CA GLN A 61 -1.40 -11.23 -3.03
C GLN A 61 -0.07 -10.56 -3.33
N VAL A 62 0.88 -10.74 -2.43
CA VAL A 62 2.27 -10.34 -2.62
C VAL A 62 3.16 -11.54 -2.36
N ASP A 63 3.90 -11.94 -3.36
CA ASP A 63 4.91 -12.98 -3.23
C ASP A 63 6.23 -12.32 -2.82
N VAL A 64 6.77 -12.76 -1.70
CA VAL A 64 7.99 -12.21 -1.11
C VAL A 64 9.06 -13.29 -1.05
N ALA A 65 10.19 -13.03 -1.69
CA ALA A 65 11.38 -13.83 -1.49
C ALA A 65 12.05 -13.41 -0.18
N VAL A 66 12.33 -14.38 0.66
CA VAL A 66 12.89 -14.21 2.00
C VAL A 66 14.26 -14.87 2.06
N ALA A 67 15.30 -14.08 2.29
CA ALA A 67 16.66 -14.59 2.51
C ALA A 67 16.81 -15.01 3.98
N LEU A 68 17.33 -16.22 4.20
CA LEU A 68 17.52 -16.83 5.50
C LEU A 68 18.98 -16.77 5.95
N GLY A 69 19.23 -16.87 7.26
CA GLY A 69 20.56 -16.81 7.84
C GLY A 69 21.52 -17.92 7.37
N ASN A 70 20.97 -19.03 6.87
CA ASN A 70 21.75 -20.14 6.29
C ASN A 70 22.10 -19.95 4.80
N GLY A 71 21.79 -18.77 4.21
CA GLY A 71 22.03 -18.46 2.81
C GLY A 71 20.97 -18.98 1.83
N GLN A 72 19.94 -19.66 2.30
CA GLN A 72 18.81 -20.07 1.46
C GLN A 72 17.83 -18.91 1.23
N GLU A 73 17.13 -18.95 0.10
CA GLU A 73 16.01 -18.06 -0.19
C GLU A 73 14.74 -18.90 -0.33
N ARG A 74 13.64 -18.43 0.23
CA ARG A 74 12.32 -19.03 0.08
C ARG A 74 11.31 -17.98 -0.31
N THR A 75 10.40 -18.33 -1.19
CA THR A 75 9.28 -17.45 -1.57
C THR A 75 8.05 -17.82 -0.74
N VAL A 76 7.42 -16.81 -0.16
CA VAL A 76 6.16 -16.93 0.56
C VAL A 76 5.09 -16.10 -0.12
N GLU A 77 3.88 -16.64 -0.21
CA GLU A 77 2.70 -15.97 -0.75
C GLU A 77 1.91 -15.37 0.41
N LEU A 78 1.80 -14.05 0.44
CA LEU A 78 1.05 -13.32 1.46
C LEU A 78 -0.23 -12.78 0.83
N GLN A 79 -1.38 -13.20 1.36
CA GLN A 79 -2.68 -12.96 0.74
C GLN A 79 -3.61 -12.19 1.68
N SER A 80 -4.54 -11.43 1.10
CA SER A 80 -5.70 -10.91 1.81
C SER A 80 -6.52 -12.06 2.36
N ALA A 81 -7.04 -11.90 3.59
CA ALA A 81 -7.64 -12.98 4.34
C ALA A 81 -8.73 -13.73 3.53
N TYR A 82 -8.49 -15.01 3.33
CA TYR A 82 -9.42 -15.96 2.78
C TYR A 82 -9.78 -16.97 3.88
N ARG A 83 -10.98 -16.91 4.40
CA ARG A 83 -11.43 -17.79 5.47
C ARG A 83 -12.70 -18.50 5.02
N GLU A 84 -12.67 -19.83 4.96
CA GLU A 84 -13.84 -20.67 4.65
C GLU A 84 -14.55 -20.32 3.33
N GLY A 85 -13.80 -19.93 2.30
CA GLY A 85 -14.35 -19.56 1.00
C GLY A 85 -14.97 -18.16 0.95
N VAL A 86 -14.85 -17.35 2.01
CA VAL A 86 -15.32 -15.97 2.05
C VAL A 86 -14.20 -15.02 1.73
N LEU A 87 -14.38 -14.20 0.70
CA LEU A 87 -13.51 -13.06 0.40
C LEU A 87 -13.81 -11.93 1.38
N TYR A 88 -12.76 -11.36 1.95
CA TYR A 88 -12.85 -10.13 2.74
C TYR A 88 -12.30 -8.98 1.92
N PRO A 89 -13.14 -8.27 1.15
CA PRO A 89 -12.68 -7.19 0.30
C PRO A 89 -12.14 -6.03 1.13
N ILE A 90 -11.14 -5.34 0.60
CA ILE A 90 -10.56 -4.15 1.21
C ILE A 90 -11.22 -2.94 0.57
N ALA A 91 -12.17 -2.32 1.27
CA ALA A 91 -12.87 -1.15 0.79
C ALA A 91 -11.93 0.07 0.64
N PRO A 92 -12.31 1.11 -0.13
CA PRO A 92 -11.62 2.39 -0.13
C PRO A 92 -11.42 2.93 1.29
N GLY A 93 -10.19 3.34 1.64
CA GLY A 93 -9.81 3.74 2.98
C GLY A 93 -9.63 2.59 3.97
N GLY A 94 -9.89 1.35 3.56
CA GLY A 94 -9.78 0.15 4.39
C GLY A 94 -8.32 -0.28 4.60
N LYS A 95 -8.14 -1.09 5.65
CA LYS A 95 -6.86 -1.71 6.01
C LYS A 95 -7.02 -3.21 6.13
N ALA A 96 -5.98 -3.94 5.77
CA ALA A 96 -5.94 -5.38 5.91
C ALA A 96 -4.52 -5.87 6.23
N THR A 97 -4.42 -7.11 6.67
CA THR A 97 -3.14 -7.78 6.86
C THR A 97 -3.07 -8.94 5.88
N LEU A 98 -2.02 -8.97 5.05
CA LEU A 98 -1.70 -10.11 4.22
C LEU A 98 -0.90 -11.10 5.03
N LYS A 99 -1.30 -12.36 4.99
CA LYS A 99 -0.64 -13.50 5.67
C LYS A 99 -0.54 -14.69 4.73
N GLN A 100 0.33 -15.62 5.09
CA GLN A 100 0.32 -16.93 4.46
C GLN A 100 -0.99 -17.67 4.75
N HIS A 101 -1.43 -18.47 3.80
CA HIS A 101 -2.52 -19.41 4.04
C HIS A 101 -2.15 -20.38 5.17
N LEU A 102 -3.11 -20.82 5.96
CA LEU A 102 -2.85 -21.67 7.14
C LEU A 102 -2.05 -22.94 6.82
N ASP A 103 -2.29 -23.51 5.65
CA ASP A 103 -1.59 -24.74 5.21
C ASP A 103 -0.12 -24.51 4.86
N THR A 104 0.27 -23.25 4.63
CA THR A 104 1.64 -22.86 4.30
C THR A 104 2.32 -22.06 5.42
N SER A 105 1.70 -21.94 6.58
CA SER A 105 2.18 -21.14 7.71
C SER A 105 3.56 -21.57 8.25
N MET A 106 4.01 -22.77 7.91
CA MET A 106 5.33 -23.28 8.29
C MET A 106 6.36 -23.23 7.14
N ALA A 107 6.06 -22.54 6.06
CA ALA A 107 6.88 -22.53 4.84
C ALA A 107 8.31 -22.03 5.06
N LEU A 108 8.56 -21.13 6.01
CA LEU A 108 9.92 -20.66 6.32
C LEU A 108 10.71 -21.69 7.14
N GLY A 109 10.10 -22.38 8.08
CA GLY A 109 10.76 -23.39 8.93
C GLY A 109 11.89 -22.85 9.80
N VAL A 110 11.93 -21.53 10.04
CA VAL A 110 12.97 -20.85 10.83
C VAL A 110 12.34 -19.80 11.75
N ALA A 111 13.05 -19.44 12.81
CA ALA A 111 12.64 -18.33 13.69
C ALA A 111 12.74 -16.99 12.96
N CYS A 112 11.95 -16.00 13.38
CA CYS A 112 11.94 -14.68 12.73
C CYS A 112 13.31 -13.97 12.78
N GLY A 113 14.14 -14.22 13.77
CA GLY A 113 15.51 -13.72 13.84
C GLY A 113 16.44 -14.21 12.72
N GLU A 114 16.09 -15.33 12.07
CA GLU A 114 16.82 -15.88 10.94
C GLU A 114 16.47 -15.24 9.59
N VAL A 115 15.44 -14.42 9.54
CA VAL A 115 15.04 -13.66 8.35
C VAL A 115 15.96 -12.46 8.21
N LYS A 116 16.74 -12.40 7.12
CA LYS A 116 17.78 -11.38 6.90
C LYS A 116 17.36 -10.29 5.92
N ALA A 117 16.66 -10.67 4.86
CA ALA A 117 16.20 -9.72 3.85
C ALA A 117 14.90 -10.21 3.20
N ARG A 118 14.17 -9.27 2.60
CA ARG A 118 12.93 -9.53 1.88
C ARG A 118 12.93 -8.78 0.56
N ARG A 119 12.36 -9.38 -0.45
CA ARG A 119 12.25 -8.82 -1.78
C ARG A 119 10.91 -9.20 -2.41
N VAL A 120 10.20 -8.25 -2.97
CA VAL A 120 8.97 -8.52 -3.73
C VAL A 120 9.33 -9.25 -5.01
N VAL A 121 8.62 -10.36 -5.28
CA VAL A 121 8.75 -11.17 -6.50
C VAL A 121 7.60 -10.88 -7.44
N ARG A 122 6.38 -10.86 -6.91
CA ARG A 122 5.15 -10.67 -7.69
C ARG A 122 4.08 -10.02 -6.83
N THR A 123 3.21 -9.25 -7.49
CA THR A 123 1.99 -8.72 -6.90
C THR A 123 0.82 -9.05 -7.80
N ILE A 124 -0.28 -9.54 -7.21
CA ILE A 124 -1.56 -9.77 -7.88
C ILE A 124 -2.58 -8.93 -7.15
N CYS A 125 -3.30 -8.09 -7.88
CA CYS A 125 -4.37 -7.26 -7.34
C CYS A 125 -5.62 -7.38 -8.21
N GLU A 126 -6.71 -7.81 -7.59
CA GLU A 126 -8.01 -7.93 -8.24
C GLU A 126 -9.02 -7.01 -7.56
N ALA A 127 -9.60 -6.12 -8.32
CA ALA A 127 -10.69 -5.26 -7.90
C ALA A 127 -12.04 -5.98 -8.04
N ALA A 128 -13.10 -5.32 -7.60
CA ALA A 128 -14.45 -5.84 -7.67
C ALA A 128 -14.80 -6.42 -9.05
N GLY A 129 -15.31 -7.65 -9.04
CA GLY A 129 -15.65 -8.40 -10.25
C GLY A 129 -14.47 -9.10 -10.92
N GLY A 130 -13.35 -9.31 -10.22
CA GLY A 130 -12.20 -10.09 -10.70
C GLY A 130 -11.39 -9.38 -11.79
N LYS A 131 -11.48 -8.06 -11.88
CA LYS A 131 -10.68 -7.25 -12.79
C LYS A 131 -9.36 -6.89 -12.12
N GLU A 132 -8.30 -6.78 -12.91
CA GLU A 132 -7.04 -6.22 -12.42
C GLU A 132 -7.26 -4.82 -11.85
N CYS A 133 -6.61 -4.50 -10.73
CA CYS A 133 -6.70 -3.16 -10.13
C CYS A 133 -6.17 -2.10 -11.09
N ALA A 134 -6.92 -1.01 -11.26
CA ALA A 134 -6.45 0.15 -12.03
C ALA A 134 -5.46 1.00 -11.22
N SER A 135 -5.56 0.93 -9.88
CA SER A 135 -4.70 1.65 -8.97
C SER A 135 -3.33 0.97 -8.81
N SER A 136 -2.28 1.76 -8.69
CA SER A 136 -0.93 1.24 -8.45
C SER A 136 -0.79 0.64 -7.05
N VAL A 137 -0.05 -0.45 -6.94
CA VAL A 137 0.32 -1.09 -5.68
C VAL A 137 1.79 -0.79 -5.37
N SER A 138 2.05 -0.10 -4.27
CA SER A 138 3.39 0.16 -3.77
C SER A 138 3.70 -0.78 -2.62
N VAL A 139 4.77 -1.57 -2.73
CA VAL A 139 5.12 -2.59 -1.73
C VAL A 139 6.49 -2.31 -1.14
N GLN A 140 6.55 -2.25 0.20
CA GLN A 140 7.77 -2.15 1.02
C GLN A 140 7.77 -3.32 2.02
N PRO A 141 8.35 -4.49 1.67
CA PRO A 141 8.25 -5.72 2.43
C PRO A 141 9.13 -5.78 3.69
#